data_75b2d96c48fe85072de4c78e72025665
#
_entry.id   75b2d96c48fe85072de4c78e72025665
#
_cell.length_a   1.000
_cell.length_b   1.000
_cell.length_c   1.000
_cell.angle_alpha   90.00
_cell.angle_beta   90.00
_cell.angle_gamma   90.00
#
_symmetry.space_group_name_H-M   'P 1'
#
loop_
_entity.id
_entity.type
_entity.pdbx_description
1 polymer ?
#
loop_
_entity_poly.entity_id
_entity_poly.type
_entity_poly.pdbx_seq_one_letter_code
_entity_poly.pdbx_strand_id
1 'polypeptide(L)'
;MNQELFDKGLKTRREVLGTEYVDASLKNADDFNMDMQELVTQYCWGDVWNRPGLDRRTRSFLNLAMITALNRPHELKLHVRGAINNGLTKSEIKEVFLQAAIYCGVPAAIDSFRVAKEVFKEMDI
;
A
#
# COMPACT_ATOMS: atom_id res chain seq x y z
N MET A 1 -11.33 -19.80 -7.89
CA MET A 1 -10.10 -19.01 -7.68
C MET A 1 -9.02 -19.45 -8.67
N ASN A 2 -8.25 -18.51 -9.18
CA ASN A 2 -7.11 -18.81 -10.05
C ASN A 2 -5.84 -18.95 -9.18
N GLN A 3 -5.36 -20.15 -8.97
CA GLN A 3 -4.25 -20.45 -8.08
C GLN A 3 -2.93 -19.84 -8.56
N GLU A 4 -2.68 -19.87 -9.86
CA GLU A 4 -1.45 -19.29 -10.44
C GLU A 4 -1.41 -17.78 -10.20
N LEU A 5 -2.52 -17.09 -10.44
CA LEU A 5 -2.65 -15.66 -10.20
C LEU A 5 -2.53 -15.32 -8.71
N PHE A 6 -3.12 -16.15 -7.86
CA PHE A 6 -3.00 -16.01 -6.41
C PHE A 6 -1.54 -16.13 -5.95
N ASP A 7 -0.84 -17.14 -6.41
CA ASP A 7 0.57 -17.37 -6.02
C ASP A 7 1.47 -16.23 -6.47
N LYS A 8 1.26 -15.74 -7.68
CA LYS A 8 1.97 -14.57 -8.21
C LYS A 8 1.67 -13.33 -7.37
N GLY A 9 0.41 -13.12 -7.04
CA GLY A 9 -0.02 -11.99 -6.21
C GLY A 9 0.52 -12.06 -4.80
N LEU A 10 0.56 -13.23 -4.22
CA LEU A 10 1.11 -13.44 -2.88
C LEU A 10 2.59 -13.05 -2.81
N LYS A 11 3.35 -13.45 -3.81
CA LYS A 11 4.77 -13.08 -3.91
C LYS A 11 4.93 -11.55 -3.98
N THR A 12 4.20 -10.90 -4.87
CA THR A 12 4.28 -9.43 -5.05
C THR A 12 3.82 -8.69 -3.79
N ARG A 13 2.71 -9.10 -3.22
CA ARG A 13 2.16 -8.51 -1.99
C ARG A 13 3.17 -8.57 -0.84
N ARG A 14 3.83 -9.72 -0.67
CA ARG A 14 4.88 -9.89 0.35
C ARG A 14 6.07 -8.98 0.10
N GLU A 15 6.50 -8.85 -1.15
CA GLU A 15 7.64 -7.98 -1.50
C GLU A 15 7.34 -6.51 -1.21
N VAL A 16 6.12 -6.06 -1.43
CA VAL A 16 5.73 -4.65 -1.24
C VAL A 16 5.36 -4.36 0.21
N LEU A 17 4.47 -5.14 0.81
CA LEU A 17 3.93 -4.85 2.14
C LEU A 17 4.68 -5.54 3.30
N GLY A 18 5.55 -6.50 2.97
CA GLY A 18 6.26 -7.30 3.97
C GLY A 18 5.59 -8.63 4.24
N THR A 19 6.42 -9.67 4.32
CA THR A 19 5.96 -11.05 4.50
C THR A 19 5.18 -11.26 5.80
N GLU A 20 5.66 -10.68 6.90
CA GLU A 20 5.03 -10.83 8.22
C GLU A 20 3.59 -10.32 8.23
N TYR A 21 3.37 -9.11 7.71
CA TYR A 21 2.04 -8.53 7.64
C TYR A 21 1.10 -9.36 6.76
N VAL A 22 1.56 -9.76 5.58
CA VAL A 22 0.74 -10.49 4.61
C VAL A 22 0.35 -11.86 5.14
N ASP A 23 1.32 -12.57 5.70
CA ASP A 23 1.07 -13.91 6.25
C ASP A 23 0.13 -13.86 7.46
N ALA A 24 0.25 -12.84 8.30
CA ALA A 24 -0.68 -12.63 9.42
C ALA A 24 -2.10 -12.35 8.92
N SER A 25 -2.25 -11.54 7.87
CA SER A 25 -3.55 -11.23 7.28
C SER A 25 -4.25 -12.49 6.77
N LEU A 26 -3.52 -13.38 6.11
CA LEU A 26 -4.08 -14.63 5.60
C LEU A 26 -4.39 -15.61 6.74
N LYS A 27 -3.50 -15.72 7.72
CA LYS A 27 -3.69 -16.62 8.86
C LYS A 27 -4.91 -16.21 9.71
N ASN A 28 -5.13 -14.92 9.88
CA ASN A 28 -6.21 -14.38 10.68
C ASN A 28 -7.54 -14.27 9.93
N ALA A 29 -7.55 -14.55 8.63
CA ALA A 29 -8.78 -14.55 7.84
C ALA A 29 -9.65 -15.77 8.22
N ASP A 30 -10.95 -15.56 8.19
CA ASP A 30 -11.95 -16.60 8.45
C ASP A 30 -12.94 -16.70 7.29
N ASP A 31 -14.01 -17.46 7.47
CA ASP A 31 -15.01 -17.67 6.41
C ASP A 31 -15.66 -16.38 5.95
N PHE A 32 -15.68 -15.35 6.79
CA PHE A 32 -16.30 -14.07 6.43
C PHE A 32 -15.44 -13.27 5.46
N ASN A 33 -14.12 -13.24 5.66
CA ASN A 33 -13.25 -12.33 4.89
C ASN A 33 -12.19 -13.02 4.01
N MET A 34 -12.14 -14.34 3.99
CA MET A 34 -11.17 -15.05 3.14
C MET A 34 -11.38 -14.74 1.65
N ASP A 35 -12.63 -14.64 1.20
CA ASP A 35 -12.92 -14.31 -0.20
C ASP A 35 -12.33 -12.95 -0.59
N MET A 36 -12.34 -11.98 0.33
CA MET A 36 -11.72 -10.67 0.10
C MET A 36 -10.19 -10.80 0.01
N GLN A 37 -9.58 -11.62 0.86
CA GLN A 37 -8.14 -11.87 0.79
C GLN A 37 -7.76 -12.53 -0.55
N GLU A 38 -8.54 -13.48 -1.01
CA GLU A 38 -8.33 -14.12 -2.31
C GLU A 38 -8.49 -13.15 -3.47
N LEU A 39 -9.54 -12.32 -3.44
CA LEU A 39 -9.81 -11.32 -4.45
C LEU A 39 -8.66 -10.32 -4.57
N VAL A 40 -8.25 -9.74 -3.45
CA VAL A 40 -7.18 -8.75 -3.39
C VAL A 40 -5.85 -9.35 -3.84
N THR A 41 -5.53 -10.55 -3.37
CA THR A 41 -4.27 -11.20 -3.71
C THR A 41 -4.19 -11.52 -5.20
N GLN A 42 -5.28 -12.00 -5.80
CA GLN A 42 -5.31 -12.31 -7.23
C GLN A 42 -5.30 -11.06 -8.09
N TYR A 43 -6.25 -10.17 -7.91
CA TYR A 43 -6.50 -9.11 -8.89
C TYR A 43 -5.76 -7.82 -8.60
N CYS A 44 -5.60 -7.44 -7.35
CA CYS A 44 -4.78 -6.28 -7.02
C CYS A 44 -3.29 -6.64 -7.16
N TRP A 45 -2.83 -7.64 -6.43
CA TRP A 45 -1.40 -7.95 -6.34
C TRP A 45 -0.92 -8.87 -7.46
N GLY A 46 -1.75 -9.80 -7.91
CA GLY A 46 -1.39 -10.72 -9.00
C GLY A 46 -1.48 -10.08 -10.37
N ASP A 47 -2.56 -9.37 -10.63
CA ASP A 47 -2.78 -8.73 -11.95
C ASP A 47 -2.22 -7.30 -11.97
N VAL A 48 -2.85 -6.36 -11.26
CA VAL A 48 -2.58 -4.93 -11.44
C VAL A 48 -1.13 -4.57 -11.08
N TRP A 49 -0.63 -5.01 -9.93
CA TRP A 49 0.72 -4.67 -9.48
C TRP A 49 1.83 -5.30 -10.33
N ASN A 50 1.52 -6.32 -11.12
CA ASN A 50 2.47 -6.97 -12.02
C ASN A 50 2.36 -6.51 -13.47
N ARG A 51 1.47 -5.56 -13.77
CA ARG A 51 1.35 -5.03 -15.13
C ARG A 51 2.57 -4.18 -15.48
N PRO A 52 3.13 -4.34 -16.70
CA PRO A 52 4.36 -3.65 -17.08
C PRO A 52 4.18 -2.16 -17.43
N GLY A 53 2.93 -1.67 -17.49
CA GLY A 53 2.63 -0.30 -17.89
C GLY A 53 3.12 0.76 -16.92
N LEU A 54 3.21 0.44 -15.63
CA LEU A 54 3.78 1.31 -14.60
C LEU A 54 4.66 0.48 -13.68
N ASP A 55 5.78 1.04 -13.26
CA ASP A 55 6.65 0.37 -12.29
C ASP A 55 6.09 0.46 -10.86
N ARG A 56 6.70 -0.26 -9.93
CA ARG A 56 6.25 -0.30 -8.54
C ARG A 56 6.35 1.04 -7.84
N ARG A 57 7.39 1.81 -8.14
CA ARG A 57 7.54 3.17 -7.58
C ARG A 57 6.37 4.05 -7.95
N THR A 58 6.03 4.08 -9.22
CA THR A 58 4.92 4.88 -9.75
C THR A 58 3.59 4.44 -9.13
N ARG A 59 3.36 3.13 -9.00
CA ARG A 59 2.14 2.62 -8.35
C ARG A 59 2.05 3.04 -6.89
N SER A 60 3.17 3.07 -6.17
CA SER A 60 3.20 3.60 -4.81
C SER A 60 2.87 5.08 -4.74
N PHE A 61 3.38 5.90 -5.65
CA PHE A 61 3.00 7.33 -5.73
C PHE A 61 1.49 7.49 -5.89
N LEU A 62 0.90 6.73 -6.81
CA LEU A 62 -0.55 6.78 -7.04
C LEU A 62 -1.34 6.37 -5.81
N ASN A 63 -0.94 5.28 -5.16
CA ASN A 63 -1.64 4.79 -3.97
C ASN A 63 -1.58 5.77 -2.81
N LEU A 64 -0.42 6.37 -2.56
CA LEU A 64 -0.29 7.37 -1.50
C LEU A 64 -1.25 8.55 -1.73
N ALA A 65 -1.33 9.03 -2.97
CA ALA A 65 -2.22 10.13 -3.32
C ALA A 65 -3.69 9.74 -3.22
N MET A 66 -4.07 8.61 -3.79
CA MET A 66 -5.46 8.13 -3.79
C MET A 66 -5.96 7.84 -2.37
N ILE A 67 -5.16 7.15 -1.56
CA ILE A 67 -5.54 6.77 -0.21
C ILE A 67 -5.63 8.00 0.70
N THR A 68 -4.75 8.98 0.50
CA THR A 68 -4.84 10.28 1.19
C THR A 68 -6.14 10.99 0.82
N ALA A 69 -6.48 11.05 -0.46
CA ALA A 69 -7.71 11.68 -0.94
C ALA A 69 -8.97 11.00 -0.38
N LEU A 70 -8.95 9.67 -0.30
CA LEU A 70 -10.04 8.89 0.29
C LEU A 70 -10.07 8.94 1.81
N ASN A 71 -9.04 9.49 2.42
CA ASN A 71 -8.89 9.60 3.86
C ASN A 71 -9.01 8.25 4.58
N ARG A 72 -8.13 7.31 4.20
CA ARG A 72 -8.07 5.95 4.77
C ARG A 72 -6.74 5.76 5.50
N PRO A 73 -6.57 6.28 6.73
CA PRO A 73 -5.27 6.27 7.40
C PRO A 73 -4.74 4.86 7.72
N HIS A 74 -5.62 3.90 7.96
CA HIS A 74 -5.20 2.51 8.22
C HIS A 74 -4.52 1.91 6.99
N GLU A 75 -5.14 2.04 5.82
CA GLU A 75 -4.55 1.55 4.56
C GLU A 75 -3.32 2.36 4.17
N LEU A 76 -3.33 3.66 4.46
CA LEU A 76 -2.18 4.52 4.19
C LEU A 76 -0.93 4.05 4.92
N LYS A 77 -1.08 3.61 6.16
CA LYS A 77 0.04 3.09 6.96
C LYS A 77 0.76 1.96 6.23
N LEU A 78 0.00 1.03 5.68
CA LEU A 78 0.55 -0.09 4.90
C LEU A 78 1.26 0.39 3.64
N HIS A 79 0.68 1.36 2.95
CA HIS A 79 1.21 1.84 1.68
C HIS A 79 2.37 2.83 1.83
N VAL A 80 2.51 3.50 2.97
CA VAL A 80 3.74 4.25 3.28
C VAL A 80 4.91 3.26 3.43
N ARG A 81 4.71 2.18 4.17
CA ARG A 81 5.71 1.11 4.29
C ARG A 81 6.03 0.52 2.93
N GLY A 82 4.99 0.20 2.15
CA GLY A 82 5.15 -0.33 0.79
C GLY A 82 5.90 0.63 -0.13
N ALA A 83 5.66 1.93 0.00
CA ALA A 83 6.36 2.94 -0.79
C ALA A 83 7.86 2.95 -0.48
N ILE A 84 8.23 2.90 0.78
CA ILE A 84 9.65 2.79 1.18
C ILE A 84 10.25 1.49 0.61
N ASN A 85 9.55 0.37 0.73
CA ASN A 85 10.01 -0.91 0.17
C ASN A 85 10.20 -0.84 -1.35
N ASN A 86 9.37 -0.07 -2.04
CA ASN A 86 9.45 0.12 -3.49
C ASN A 86 10.45 1.22 -3.89
N GLY A 87 11.20 1.77 -2.94
CA GLY A 87 12.29 2.68 -3.21
C GLY A 87 11.95 4.17 -3.20
N LEU A 88 10.77 4.57 -2.74
CA LEU A 88 10.47 5.98 -2.54
C LEU A 88 11.28 6.52 -1.36
N THR A 89 11.69 7.78 -1.47
CA THR A 89 12.33 8.49 -0.36
C THR A 89 11.29 9.20 0.50
N LYS A 90 11.65 9.55 1.73
CA LYS A 90 10.78 10.38 2.57
C LYS A 90 10.47 11.72 1.89
N SER A 91 11.45 12.29 1.20
CA SER A 91 11.27 13.54 0.46
C SER A 91 10.23 13.41 -0.64
N GLU A 92 10.23 12.31 -1.37
CA GLU A 92 9.23 12.03 -2.40
C GLU A 92 7.83 11.84 -1.79
N ILE A 93 7.74 11.12 -0.69
CA ILE A 93 6.47 10.94 0.03
C ILE A 93 5.92 12.28 0.51
N LYS A 94 6.78 13.14 1.06
CA LYS A 94 6.42 14.50 1.45
C LYS A 94 5.78 15.26 0.28
N GLU A 95 6.39 15.19 -0.89
CA GLU A 95 5.90 15.90 -2.08
C GLU A 95 4.50 15.42 -2.50
N VAL A 96 4.24 14.11 -2.39
CA VAL A 96 2.90 13.57 -2.66
C VAL A 96 1.87 14.21 -1.73
N PHE A 97 2.16 14.25 -0.43
CA PHE A 97 1.21 14.78 0.55
C PHE A 97 1.01 16.30 0.42
N LEU A 98 2.06 17.03 0.06
CA LEU A 98 1.94 18.47 -0.20
C LEU A 98 1.01 18.73 -1.39
N GLN A 99 1.16 17.98 -2.47
CA GLN A 99 0.29 18.12 -3.63
C GLN A 99 -1.14 17.70 -3.30
N ALA A 100 -1.31 16.59 -2.57
CA ALA A 100 -2.63 16.15 -2.12
C ALA A 100 -3.31 17.18 -1.21
N ALA A 101 -2.56 17.91 -0.38
CA ALA A 101 -3.10 18.97 0.46
C ALA A 101 -3.79 20.05 -0.37
N ILE A 102 -3.22 20.40 -1.52
CA ILE A 102 -3.76 21.43 -2.40
C ILE A 102 -4.99 20.93 -3.17
N TYR A 103 -4.93 19.71 -3.69
CA TYR A 103 -6.00 19.18 -4.56
C TYR A 103 -7.10 18.43 -3.80
N CYS A 104 -6.81 17.91 -2.61
CA CYS A 104 -7.74 17.03 -1.88
C CYS A 104 -8.09 17.53 -0.48
N GLY A 105 -7.41 18.56 0.02
CA GLY A 105 -7.71 19.16 1.32
C GLY A 105 -6.59 18.96 2.35
N VAL A 106 -6.31 20.02 3.09
CA VAL A 106 -5.25 20.07 4.10
C VAL A 106 -5.48 19.08 5.26
N PRO A 107 -6.70 18.92 5.80
CA PRO A 107 -6.89 18.00 6.93
C PRO A 107 -6.50 16.54 6.62
N ALA A 108 -6.87 16.04 5.46
CA ALA A 108 -6.50 14.68 5.04
C ALA A 108 -4.98 14.55 4.89
N ALA A 109 -4.34 15.55 4.32
CA ALA A 109 -2.87 15.55 4.16
C ALA A 109 -2.15 15.62 5.51
N ILE A 110 -2.65 16.41 6.46
CA ILE A 110 -2.08 16.45 7.82
C ILE A 110 -2.10 15.06 8.46
N ASP A 111 -3.22 14.34 8.34
CA ASP A 111 -3.31 12.98 8.86
C ASP A 111 -2.33 12.04 8.15
N SER A 112 -2.13 12.21 6.85
CA SER A 112 -1.16 11.43 6.11
C SER A 112 0.28 11.66 6.58
N PHE A 113 0.66 12.90 6.85
CA PHE A 113 1.97 13.20 7.45
C PHE A 113 2.13 12.53 8.81
N ARG A 114 1.09 12.55 9.62
CA ARG A 114 1.10 11.93 10.95
C ARG A 114 1.32 10.42 10.86
N VAL A 115 0.59 9.77 9.97
CA VAL A 115 0.72 8.33 9.71
C VAL A 115 2.12 7.98 9.19
N ALA A 116 2.63 8.76 8.25
CA ALA A 116 3.97 8.53 7.68
C ALA A 116 5.06 8.63 8.75
N LYS A 117 4.97 9.62 9.65
CA LYS A 117 5.93 9.74 10.75
C LYS A 117 5.95 8.51 11.65
N GLU A 118 4.78 7.94 11.93
CA GLU A 118 4.70 6.69 12.70
C GLU A 118 5.41 5.54 12.00
N VAL A 119 5.18 5.40 10.69
CA VAL A 119 5.81 4.34 9.89
C VAL A 119 7.32 4.51 9.86
N PHE A 120 7.81 5.72 9.64
CA PHE A 120 9.25 5.99 9.61
C PHE A 120 9.91 5.63 10.94
N LYS A 121 9.25 5.93 12.06
CA LYS A 121 9.73 5.56 13.38
C LYS A 121 9.77 4.04 13.54
N GLU A 122 8.72 3.33 13.14
CA GLU A 122 8.65 1.87 13.21
C GLU A 122 9.72 1.20 12.33
N MET A 123 10.04 1.81 11.19
CA MET A 123 11.06 1.30 10.27
C MET A 123 12.47 1.77 10.63
N ASP A 124 12.62 2.59 11.64
CA ASP A 124 13.90 3.16 12.10
C ASP A 124 14.64 3.94 10.99
N ILE A 125 13.90 4.79 10.32
CA ILE A 125 14.44 5.63 9.25
C ILE A 125 14.16 7.12 9.46
#